data_e06a7b33e44dd56b02f4d7999416e6ec
#
_entry.id   e06a7b33e44dd56b02f4d7999416e6ec
#
_cell.length_a   1.000
_cell.length_b   1.000
_cell.length_c   1.000
_cell.angle_alpha   90.00
_cell.angle_beta   90.00
_cell.angle_gamma   90.00
#
_symmetry.space_group_name_H-M   'P 1'
#
loop_
_entity.id
_entity.type
_entity.pdbx_description
1 polymer ?
#
loop_
_entity_poly.entity_id
_entity_poly.type
_entity_poly.pdbx_seq_one_letter_code
_entity_poly.pdbx_strand_id
1 'polypeptide(L)'
;EIKEVGSKWKDQFKPGDKFSIQPALNYEGGPAGLLSAPGYSYRYAGGDATYIIIPSDVMEMGCLLHYNGPGFYPASLSEPLACVIGAMHACYHTHPGSYVHQMEIKDGGKMALLAGVGPMGLAMINYVLRREDRKPSLFVVTDIDQARLDRAATLYTKEFAASRGIDLRYVNTGTVENPVETLREISGGTGYDEVIVMAPVPAVVEQGDDIL
;
A
#
# COMPACT_ATOMS: atom_id res chain seq x y z
N GLU A 1 18.27 13.36 6.94
CA GLU A 1 18.97 14.62 6.63
C GLU A 1 20.38 14.33 6.13
N ILE A 2 20.80 15.02 5.07
CA ILE A 2 22.13 14.90 4.49
C ILE A 2 23.16 15.61 5.38
N LYS A 3 24.24 14.94 5.72
CA LYS A 3 25.35 15.51 6.50
C LYS A 3 26.49 15.98 5.58
N GLU A 4 26.88 15.13 4.64
CA GLU A 4 27.95 15.39 3.69
C GLU A 4 27.53 14.91 2.30
N VAL A 5 28.07 15.53 1.26
CA VAL A 5 27.80 15.19 -0.13
C VAL A 5 29.11 14.93 -0.87
N GLY A 6 29.20 13.77 -1.51
CA GLY A 6 30.28 13.44 -2.40
C GLY A 6 30.38 14.42 -3.59
N SER A 7 31.61 14.66 -4.09
CA SER A 7 31.89 15.69 -5.10
C SER A 7 31.00 15.57 -6.35
N LYS A 8 30.64 14.34 -6.75
CA LYS A 8 29.80 14.05 -7.93
C LYS A 8 28.36 14.59 -7.82
N TRP A 9 27.84 14.78 -6.58
CA TRP A 9 26.41 15.04 -6.34
C TRP A 9 26.12 16.41 -5.73
N LYS A 10 27.16 17.29 -5.63
CA LYS A 10 27.05 18.63 -5.01
C LYS A 10 26.08 19.57 -5.72
N ASP A 11 25.85 19.35 -7.01
CA ASP A 11 24.90 20.16 -7.78
C ASP A 11 23.44 19.74 -7.56
N GLN A 12 23.21 18.54 -6.98
CA GLN A 12 21.87 18.01 -6.75
C GLN A 12 21.48 18.04 -5.27
N PHE A 13 22.45 17.88 -4.36
CA PHE A 13 22.22 17.79 -2.92
C PHE A 13 23.20 18.64 -2.14
N LYS A 14 22.75 19.09 -0.97
CA LYS A 14 23.59 19.84 -0.02
C LYS A 14 23.35 19.37 1.42
N PRO A 15 24.30 19.60 2.35
CA PRO A 15 24.07 19.37 3.77
C PRO A 15 22.82 20.09 4.26
N GLY A 16 22.02 19.41 5.07
CA GLY A 16 20.73 19.89 5.57
C GLY A 16 19.51 19.49 4.73
N ASP A 17 19.69 19.02 3.50
CA ASP A 17 18.57 18.52 2.70
C ASP A 17 17.96 17.28 3.35
N LYS A 18 16.63 17.23 3.41
CA LYS A 18 15.90 16.05 3.80
C LYS A 18 15.66 15.16 2.60
N PHE A 19 15.63 13.85 2.84
CA PHE A 19 15.43 12.87 1.78
C PHE A 19 14.56 11.70 2.22
N SER A 20 14.01 11.02 1.24
CA SER A 20 13.48 9.66 1.33
C SER A 20 14.23 8.78 0.34
N ILE A 21 14.33 7.48 0.62
CA ILE A 21 15.00 6.53 -0.26
C ILE A 21 13.96 5.59 -0.85
N GLN A 22 13.99 5.43 -2.17
CA GLN A 22 13.28 4.34 -2.84
C GLN A 22 13.95 3.02 -2.49
N PRO A 23 13.26 2.06 -1.88
CA PRO A 23 13.90 0.84 -1.34
C PRO A 23 14.28 -0.19 -2.41
N ALA A 24 13.61 -0.20 -3.57
CA ALA A 24 13.89 -1.13 -4.66
C ALA A 24 14.62 -0.41 -5.79
N LEU A 25 15.85 -0.82 -6.08
CA LEU A 25 16.67 -0.18 -7.13
C LEU A 25 16.39 -0.73 -8.51
N ASN A 26 15.98 -2.01 -8.64
CA ASN A 26 15.84 -2.72 -9.91
C ASN A 26 17.11 -2.64 -10.79
N TYR A 27 18.27 -2.83 -10.18
CA TYR A 27 19.58 -2.65 -10.79
C TYR A 27 20.38 -3.94 -10.78
N GLU A 28 20.68 -4.49 -11.96
CA GLU A 28 21.43 -5.76 -12.10
C GLU A 28 22.84 -5.71 -11.52
N GLY A 29 23.49 -4.53 -11.60
CA GLY A 29 24.86 -4.32 -11.09
C GLY A 29 24.94 -4.17 -9.57
N GLY A 30 23.84 -4.16 -8.87
CA GLY A 30 23.82 -4.07 -7.41
C GLY A 30 24.30 -5.35 -6.70
N PRO A 31 24.60 -5.29 -5.40
CA PRO A 31 25.18 -6.41 -4.63
C PRO A 31 24.30 -7.66 -4.58
N ALA A 32 23.01 -7.54 -4.84
CA ALA A 32 22.06 -8.64 -4.94
C ALA A 32 21.30 -8.64 -6.30
N GLY A 33 21.94 -8.12 -7.36
CA GLY A 33 21.31 -7.96 -8.67
C GLY A 33 20.03 -7.14 -8.60
N LEU A 34 19.01 -7.52 -9.34
CA LEU A 34 17.70 -6.85 -9.36
C LEU A 34 16.98 -6.80 -7.99
N LEU A 35 17.39 -7.64 -7.05
CA LEU A 35 16.86 -7.65 -5.68
C LEU A 35 17.59 -6.70 -4.73
N SER A 36 18.52 -5.88 -5.25
CA SER A 36 19.27 -4.94 -4.43
C SER A 36 18.36 -3.88 -3.82
N ALA A 37 18.46 -3.73 -2.49
CA ALA A 37 17.67 -2.80 -1.70
C ALA A 37 18.57 -2.12 -0.66
N PRO A 38 18.58 -0.78 -0.54
CA PRO A 38 19.49 -0.05 0.35
C PRO A 38 19.50 -0.56 1.79
N GLY A 39 18.32 -0.85 2.36
CA GLY A 39 18.18 -1.32 3.74
C GLY A 39 18.64 -2.76 4.00
N TYR A 40 18.88 -3.57 2.96
CA TYR A 40 19.17 -5.00 3.10
C TYR A 40 20.45 -5.44 2.43
N SER A 41 20.78 -4.88 1.26
CA SER A 41 21.86 -5.38 0.41
C SER A 41 23.17 -4.60 0.57
N TYR A 42 23.12 -3.40 1.13
CA TYR A 42 24.27 -2.51 1.23
C TYR A 42 24.77 -2.41 2.66
N ARG A 43 26.09 -2.60 2.83
CA ARG A 43 26.73 -2.75 4.16
C ARG A 43 26.54 -1.56 5.11
N TYR A 44 26.44 -0.34 4.56
CA TYR A 44 26.42 0.90 5.36
C TYR A 44 25.15 1.74 5.15
N ALA A 45 24.11 1.14 4.59
CA ALA A 45 22.85 1.80 4.29
C ALA A 45 21.67 1.06 4.92
N GLY A 46 21.70 0.88 6.24
CA GLY A 46 20.58 0.27 7.02
C GLY A 46 19.73 1.31 7.72
N GLY A 47 18.59 0.87 8.27
CA GLY A 47 17.82 1.65 9.23
C GLY A 47 18.44 1.64 10.63
N ASP A 48 17.83 2.34 11.58
CA ASP A 48 18.24 2.36 13.00
C ASP A 48 19.72 2.71 13.24
N ALA A 49 20.29 3.55 12.35
CA ALA A 49 21.66 4.01 12.42
C ALA A 49 21.73 5.52 12.58
N THR A 50 22.71 6.00 13.36
CA THR A 50 22.96 7.43 13.54
C THR A 50 23.38 8.10 12.23
N TYR A 51 24.20 7.39 11.43
CA TYR A 51 24.63 7.80 10.10
C TYR A 51 24.62 6.61 9.15
N ILE A 52 24.24 6.87 7.91
CA ILE A 52 24.31 5.89 6.82
C ILE A 52 25.11 6.49 5.66
N ILE A 53 25.67 5.62 4.85
CA ILE A 53 26.31 6.00 3.58
C ILE A 53 25.32 5.63 2.47
N ILE A 54 24.87 6.63 1.74
CA ILE A 54 24.02 6.41 0.56
C ILE A 54 24.93 5.86 -0.56
N PRO A 55 24.67 4.62 -1.05
CA PRO A 55 25.45 4.04 -2.14
C PRO A 55 25.35 4.83 -3.44
N SER A 56 26.39 4.78 -4.28
CA SER A 56 26.35 5.41 -5.61
C SER A 56 25.20 4.88 -6.47
N ASP A 57 24.89 3.58 -6.36
CA ASP A 57 23.79 2.94 -7.09
C ASP A 57 22.45 3.61 -6.81
N VAL A 58 22.17 3.94 -5.54
CA VAL A 58 20.95 4.68 -5.15
C VAL A 58 20.87 6.03 -5.85
N MET A 59 22.01 6.72 -5.93
CA MET A 59 22.11 8.03 -6.56
C MET A 59 21.96 7.93 -8.08
N GLU A 60 22.64 6.97 -8.71
CA GLU A 60 22.65 6.78 -10.16
C GLU A 60 21.29 6.29 -10.68
N MET A 61 20.58 5.50 -9.89
CA MET A 61 19.20 5.07 -10.20
C MET A 61 18.14 6.13 -9.87
N GLY A 62 18.52 7.31 -9.38
CA GLY A 62 17.58 8.36 -9.01
C GLY A 62 16.71 8.02 -7.81
N CYS A 63 17.15 7.09 -6.96
CA CYS A 63 16.38 6.55 -5.86
C CYS A 63 16.53 7.33 -4.54
N LEU A 64 17.36 8.40 -4.51
CA LEU A 64 17.37 9.36 -3.41
C LEU A 64 16.47 10.54 -3.77
N LEU A 65 15.35 10.67 -3.06
CA LEU A 65 14.30 11.63 -3.37
C LEU A 65 14.35 12.79 -2.38
N HIS A 66 14.31 14.03 -2.89
CA HIS A 66 14.16 15.21 -2.05
C HIS A 66 12.84 15.17 -1.28
N TYR A 67 12.88 15.50 0.00
CA TYR A 67 11.71 15.64 0.83
C TYR A 67 11.58 17.04 1.41
N ASN A 68 10.54 17.77 1.03
CA ASN A 68 10.31 19.16 1.44
C ASN A 68 9.24 19.32 2.53
N GLY A 69 8.76 18.23 3.11
CA GLY A 69 7.72 18.25 4.14
C GLY A 69 8.23 18.77 5.50
N PRO A 70 7.30 19.03 6.43
CA PRO A 70 7.61 19.72 7.68
C PRO A 70 8.40 18.89 8.70
N GLY A 71 8.36 17.57 8.60
CA GLY A 71 9.03 16.67 9.56
C GLY A 71 9.35 15.30 8.95
N PHE A 72 10.10 14.48 9.66
CA PHE A 72 10.53 13.17 9.15
C PHE A 72 9.45 12.10 9.25
N TYR A 73 8.52 12.22 10.20
CA TYR A 73 7.45 11.25 10.37
C TYR A 73 6.57 11.07 9.11
N PRO A 74 6.07 12.14 8.45
CA PRO A 74 5.36 11.95 7.19
C PRO A 74 6.24 11.33 6.08
N ALA A 75 7.55 11.65 6.06
CA ALA A 75 8.48 11.05 5.10
C ALA A 75 8.61 9.53 5.28
N SER A 76 8.54 9.02 6.51
CA SER A 76 8.62 7.58 6.78
C SER A 76 7.41 6.80 6.28
N LEU A 77 6.32 7.47 5.95
CA LEU A 77 5.11 6.87 5.38
C LEU A 77 5.11 6.83 3.85
N SER A 78 6.08 7.45 3.19
CA SER A 78 6.09 7.54 1.72
C SER A 78 6.25 6.18 1.05
N GLU A 79 7.10 5.31 1.57
CA GLU A 79 7.27 3.95 1.04
C GLU A 79 6.03 3.08 1.25
N PRO A 80 5.47 2.94 2.47
CA PRO A 80 4.22 2.23 2.68
C PRO A 80 3.06 2.72 1.79
N LEU A 81 2.95 4.04 1.62
CA LEU A 81 1.94 4.61 0.73
C LEU A 81 2.22 4.29 -0.74
N ALA A 82 3.47 4.29 -1.18
CA ALA A 82 3.83 3.90 -2.55
C ALA A 82 3.45 2.43 -2.83
N CYS A 83 3.63 1.53 -1.86
CA CYS A 83 3.17 0.14 -1.97
C CYS A 83 1.65 0.03 -2.11
N VAL A 84 0.90 0.79 -1.31
CA VAL A 84 -0.58 0.85 -1.39
C VAL A 84 -1.03 1.35 -2.76
N ILE A 85 -0.47 2.46 -3.23
CA ILE A 85 -0.78 3.03 -4.54
C ILE A 85 -0.42 2.05 -5.65
N GLY A 86 0.77 1.45 -5.57
CA GLY A 86 1.23 0.45 -6.54
C GLY A 86 0.31 -0.78 -6.61
N ALA A 87 -0.17 -1.29 -5.47
CA ALA A 87 -1.12 -2.40 -5.43
C ALA A 87 -2.44 -2.05 -6.13
N MET A 88 -2.97 -0.85 -5.90
CA MET A 88 -4.20 -0.39 -6.57
C MET A 88 -4.02 -0.25 -8.09
N HIS A 89 -2.87 0.28 -8.54
CA HIS A 89 -2.56 0.42 -9.96
C HIS A 89 -2.25 -0.92 -10.64
N ALA A 90 -1.83 -1.94 -9.87
CA ALA A 90 -1.54 -3.29 -10.37
C ALA A 90 -2.78 -4.16 -10.53
N CYS A 91 -3.92 -3.81 -9.91
CA CYS A 91 -5.19 -4.47 -10.19
C CYS A 91 -5.49 -4.38 -11.68
N TYR A 92 -6.11 -5.43 -12.24
CA TYR A 92 -6.51 -5.42 -13.64
C TYR A 92 -7.79 -6.24 -13.86
N HIS A 93 -8.50 -5.88 -14.92
CA HIS A 93 -9.72 -6.56 -15.33
C HIS A 93 -9.63 -6.94 -16.80
N THR A 94 -10.28 -8.04 -17.14
CA THR A 94 -10.41 -8.53 -18.52
C THR A 94 -11.89 -8.53 -18.92
N HIS A 95 -12.15 -8.39 -20.20
CA HIS A 95 -13.49 -8.52 -20.75
C HIS A 95 -13.53 -9.69 -21.74
N PRO A 96 -14.61 -10.50 -21.77
CA PRO A 96 -14.75 -11.56 -22.75
C PRO A 96 -14.55 -11.05 -24.18
N GLY A 97 -13.69 -11.73 -24.95
CA GLY A 97 -13.37 -11.35 -26.33
C GLY A 97 -12.33 -10.24 -26.49
N SER A 98 -11.72 -9.77 -25.40
CA SER A 98 -10.60 -8.81 -25.42
C SER A 98 -9.36 -9.37 -24.77
N TYR A 99 -8.19 -9.11 -25.38
CA TYR A 99 -6.87 -9.41 -24.77
C TYR A 99 -6.25 -8.18 -24.07
N VAL A 100 -6.97 -7.07 -24.06
CA VAL A 100 -6.50 -5.84 -23.41
C VAL A 100 -6.92 -5.85 -21.95
N HIS A 101 -5.94 -5.74 -21.06
CA HIS A 101 -6.19 -5.58 -19.63
C HIS A 101 -6.56 -4.13 -19.33
N GLN A 102 -7.66 -3.95 -18.61
CA GLN A 102 -7.99 -2.66 -18.03
C GLN A 102 -7.30 -2.58 -16.65
N MET A 103 -6.23 -1.81 -16.58
CA MET A 103 -5.46 -1.65 -15.34
C MET A 103 -6.24 -0.80 -14.33
N GLU A 104 -5.84 -0.89 -13.07
CA GLU A 104 -6.43 -0.30 -11.87
C GLU A 104 -7.73 -0.98 -11.41
N ILE A 105 -8.24 -0.52 -10.27
CA ILE A 105 -9.51 -0.99 -9.73
C ILE A 105 -10.67 -0.62 -10.66
N LYS A 106 -11.73 -1.41 -10.58
CA LYS A 106 -12.96 -1.16 -11.33
C LYS A 106 -13.73 0.00 -10.71
N ASP A 107 -13.98 1.03 -11.49
CA ASP A 107 -14.81 2.14 -11.03
C ASP A 107 -16.26 1.68 -10.79
N GLY A 108 -16.81 2.01 -9.62
CA GLY A 108 -18.10 1.51 -9.17
C GLY A 108 -18.12 0.02 -8.78
N GLY A 109 -16.98 -0.67 -8.82
CA GLY A 109 -16.84 -2.08 -8.46
C GLY A 109 -16.99 -2.36 -6.97
N LYS A 110 -16.75 -3.61 -6.58
CA LYS A 110 -16.79 -4.08 -5.19
C LYS A 110 -15.39 -4.49 -4.77
N MET A 111 -14.92 -3.94 -3.66
CA MET A 111 -13.57 -4.20 -3.16
C MET A 111 -13.61 -4.78 -1.75
N ALA A 112 -12.81 -5.82 -1.50
CA ALA A 112 -12.57 -6.37 -0.17
C ALA A 112 -11.11 -6.18 0.25
N LEU A 113 -10.90 -5.74 1.49
CA LEU A 113 -9.60 -5.60 2.14
C LEU A 113 -9.56 -6.55 3.33
N LEU A 114 -8.88 -7.69 3.18
CA LEU A 114 -8.83 -8.75 4.18
C LEU A 114 -7.67 -8.54 5.17
N ALA A 115 -7.94 -8.74 6.47
CA ALA A 115 -7.02 -8.42 7.58
C ALA A 115 -6.51 -6.97 7.48
N GLY A 116 -7.43 -6.03 7.18
CA GLY A 116 -7.17 -4.73 6.61
C GLY A 116 -7.05 -3.57 7.59
N VAL A 117 -6.91 -3.79 8.91
CA VAL A 117 -6.83 -2.67 9.88
C VAL A 117 -5.45 -2.52 10.55
N GLY A 118 -4.43 -3.13 9.98
CA GLY A 118 -3.02 -2.84 10.27
C GLY A 118 -2.57 -1.51 9.62
N PRO A 119 -1.29 -1.10 9.81
CA PRO A 119 -0.78 0.16 9.27
C PRO A 119 -0.96 0.31 7.75
N MET A 120 -0.65 -0.74 6.99
CA MET A 120 -0.81 -0.76 5.53
C MET A 120 -2.29 -0.70 5.12
N GLY A 121 -3.15 -1.46 5.82
CA GLY A 121 -4.58 -1.44 5.56
C GLY A 121 -5.23 -0.09 5.87
N LEU A 122 -4.86 0.57 6.97
CA LEU A 122 -5.32 1.94 7.26
C LEU A 122 -4.88 2.94 6.18
N ALA A 123 -3.66 2.79 5.65
CA ALA A 123 -3.19 3.59 4.52
C ALA A 123 -4.01 3.32 3.26
N MET A 124 -4.36 2.05 2.99
CA MET A 124 -5.24 1.66 1.87
C MET A 124 -6.63 2.26 2.03
N ILE A 125 -7.25 2.16 3.20
CA ILE A 125 -8.57 2.75 3.47
C ILE A 125 -8.53 4.26 3.21
N ASN A 126 -7.49 4.95 3.72
CA ASN A 126 -7.30 6.37 3.48
C ASN A 126 -7.19 6.71 2.00
N TYR A 127 -6.40 5.94 1.25
CA TYR A 127 -6.20 6.16 -0.17
C TYR A 127 -7.50 5.95 -0.97
N VAL A 128 -8.20 4.83 -0.75
CA VAL A 128 -9.48 4.52 -1.42
C VAL A 128 -10.51 5.60 -1.17
N LEU A 129 -10.66 6.07 0.07
CA LEU A 129 -11.67 7.07 0.42
C LEU A 129 -11.34 8.49 -0.09
N ARG A 130 -10.08 8.79 -0.39
CA ARG A 130 -9.66 10.15 -0.78
C ARG A 130 -9.35 10.33 -2.26
N ARG A 131 -9.18 9.24 -2.99
CA ARG A 131 -8.93 9.35 -4.44
C ARG A 131 -10.16 9.92 -5.17
N GLU A 132 -9.93 10.61 -6.28
CA GLU A 132 -11.00 11.32 -7.01
C GLU A 132 -11.40 10.61 -8.31
N ASP A 133 -10.50 9.78 -8.84
CA ASP A 133 -10.67 9.17 -10.17
C ASP A 133 -11.57 7.92 -10.15
N ARG A 134 -11.08 6.79 -9.64
CA ARG A 134 -11.82 5.52 -9.58
C ARG A 134 -12.13 5.14 -8.15
N LYS A 135 -13.37 4.75 -7.87
CA LYS A 135 -13.84 4.39 -6.53
C LYS A 135 -14.68 3.13 -6.57
N PRO A 136 -14.54 2.22 -5.60
CA PRO A 136 -15.49 1.13 -5.44
C PRO A 136 -16.85 1.69 -4.97
N SER A 137 -17.95 1.06 -5.38
CA SER A 137 -19.27 1.35 -4.82
C SER A 137 -19.49 0.69 -3.46
N LEU A 138 -18.85 -0.49 -3.25
CA LEU A 138 -18.82 -1.23 -1.99
C LEU A 138 -17.35 -1.44 -1.59
N PHE A 139 -17.01 -1.07 -0.36
CA PHE A 139 -15.69 -1.34 0.22
C PHE A 139 -15.83 -2.05 1.56
N VAL A 140 -15.44 -3.32 1.61
CA VAL A 140 -15.51 -4.16 2.80
C VAL A 140 -14.12 -4.33 3.39
N VAL A 141 -13.97 -3.99 4.66
CA VAL A 141 -12.71 -4.13 5.42
C VAL A 141 -12.91 -5.16 6.51
N THR A 142 -12.08 -6.18 6.54
CA THR A 142 -12.18 -7.24 7.54
C THR A 142 -10.98 -7.27 8.48
N ASP A 143 -11.19 -7.77 9.66
CA ASP A 143 -10.16 -8.19 10.62
C ASP A 143 -10.81 -9.15 11.64
N ILE A 144 -9.99 -9.81 12.45
CA ILE A 144 -10.45 -10.63 13.58
C ILE A 144 -10.41 -9.86 14.91
N ASP A 145 -9.76 -8.72 14.95
CA ASP A 145 -9.60 -7.86 16.13
C ASP A 145 -10.64 -6.73 16.12
N GLN A 146 -11.66 -6.88 16.99
CA GLN A 146 -12.74 -5.89 17.08
C GLN A 146 -12.26 -4.51 17.49
N ALA A 147 -11.29 -4.40 18.41
CA ALA A 147 -10.80 -3.12 18.88
C ALA A 147 -10.07 -2.34 17.75
N ARG A 148 -9.37 -3.06 16.87
CA ARG A 148 -8.75 -2.46 15.67
C ARG A 148 -9.80 -2.02 14.65
N LEU A 149 -10.84 -2.83 14.42
CA LEU A 149 -11.96 -2.44 13.55
C LEU A 149 -12.67 -1.18 14.06
N ASP A 150 -12.95 -1.13 15.36
CA ASP A 150 -13.59 0.03 16.00
C ASP A 150 -12.72 1.29 15.84
N ARG A 151 -11.40 1.17 16.06
CA ARG A 151 -10.46 2.25 15.82
C ARG A 151 -10.47 2.70 14.35
N ALA A 152 -10.45 1.76 13.41
CA ALA A 152 -10.51 2.09 11.98
C ALA A 152 -11.80 2.83 11.65
N ALA A 153 -12.93 2.41 12.20
CA ALA A 153 -14.23 3.04 12.01
C ALA A 153 -14.32 4.46 12.58
N THR A 154 -13.57 4.77 13.66
CA THR A 154 -13.47 6.15 14.16
C THR A 154 -12.62 7.06 13.28
N LEU A 155 -11.60 6.52 12.62
CA LEU A 155 -10.72 7.27 11.71
C LEU A 155 -11.33 7.47 10.33
N TYR A 156 -12.04 6.47 9.84
CA TYR A 156 -12.63 6.41 8.50
C TYR A 156 -14.09 6.00 8.64
N THR A 157 -14.95 6.99 8.85
CA THR A 157 -16.35 6.74 9.18
C THR A 157 -17.17 6.36 7.94
N LYS A 158 -18.26 5.63 8.17
CA LYS A 158 -19.21 5.26 7.10
C LYS A 158 -19.85 6.49 6.46
N GLU A 159 -20.10 7.53 7.26
CA GLU A 159 -20.68 8.80 6.80
C GLU A 159 -19.73 9.52 5.84
N PHE A 160 -18.42 9.55 6.17
CA PHE A 160 -17.42 10.10 5.25
C PHE A 160 -17.34 9.29 3.97
N ALA A 161 -17.30 7.97 4.04
CA ALA A 161 -17.30 7.09 2.87
C ALA A 161 -18.56 7.30 2.02
N ALA A 162 -19.75 7.37 2.64
CA ALA A 162 -21.01 7.63 1.95
C ALA A 162 -21.01 8.98 1.24
N SER A 163 -20.42 10.03 1.82
CA SER A 163 -20.25 11.33 1.18
C SER A 163 -19.37 11.28 -0.08
N ARG A 164 -18.57 10.20 -0.20
CA ARG A 164 -17.71 9.91 -1.35
C ARG A 164 -18.34 8.93 -2.34
N GLY A 165 -19.58 8.48 -2.09
CA GLY A 165 -20.29 7.49 -2.91
C GLY A 165 -19.86 6.04 -2.65
N ILE A 166 -19.27 5.75 -1.51
CA ILE A 166 -18.73 4.42 -1.14
C ILE A 166 -19.54 3.85 0.04
N ASP A 167 -20.10 2.64 -0.12
CA ASP A 167 -20.65 1.86 1.00
C ASP A 167 -19.48 1.16 1.72
N LEU A 168 -19.02 1.75 2.83
CA LEU A 168 -17.94 1.20 3.64
C LEU A 168 -18.49 0.30 4.74
N ARG A 169 -18.01 -0.94 4.80
CA ARG A 169 -18.39 -1.91 5.82
C ARG A 169 -17.18 -2.48 6.53
N TYR A 170 -17.25 -2.55 7.86
CA TYR A 170 -16.27 -3.23 8.70
C TYR A 170 -16.86 -4.54 9.19
N VAL A 171 -16.15 -5.65 9.02
CA VAL A 171 -16.61 -7.01 9.34
C VAL A 171 -15.58 -7.72 10.19
N ASN A 172 -15.98 -8.18 11.37
CA ASN A 172 -15.16 -9.04 12.20
C ASN A 172 -15.32 -10.50 11.75
N THR A 173 -14.35 -11.01 11.00
CA THR A 173 -14.38 -12.39 10.50
C THR A 173 -14.09 -13.45 11.57
N GLY A 174 -13.59 -13.04 12.73
CA GLY A 174 -13.39 -13.93 13.87
C GLY A 174 -14.69 -14.25 14.66
N THR A 175 -15.78 -13.52 14.40
CA THR A 175 -17.05 -13.68 15.12
C THR A 175 -18.18 -14.24 14.26
N VAL A 176 -17.95 -14.45 12.96
CA VAL A 176 -18.94 -15.04 12.05
C VAL A 176 -18.65 -16.54 11.84
N GLU A 177 -19.68 -17.33 11.67
CA GLU A 177 -19.56 -18.78 11.51
C GLU A 177 -18.89 -19.16 10.17
N ASN A 178 -19.28 -18.48 9.09
CA ASN A 178 -18.74 -18.68 7.76
C ASN A 178 -18.33 -17.32 7.12
N PRO A 179 -17.05 -16.93 7.24
CA PRO A 179 -16.58 -15.66 6.68
C PRO A 179 -16.79 -15.51 5.18
N VAL A 180 -16.55 -16.56 4.40
CA VAL A 180 -16.72 -16.55 2.93
C VAL A 180 -18.18 -16.28 2.57
N GLU A 181 -19.12 -17.02 3.16
CA GLU A 181 -20.55 -16.85 2.91
C GLU A 181 -21.02 -15.45 3.32
N THR A 182 -20.63 -15.00 4.51
CA THR A 182 -20.94 -13.65 4.99
C THR A 182 -20.47 -12.57 4.02
N LEU A 183 -19.24 -12.69 3.51
CA LEU A 183 -18.68 -11.71 2.56
C LEU A 183 -19.37 -11.79 1.19
N ARG A 184 -19.71 -12.99 0.74
CA ARG A 184 -20.51 -13.16 -0.49
C ARG A 184 -21.92 -12.57 -0.36
N GLU A 185 -22.59 -12.76 0.76
CA GLU A 185 -23.88 -12.12 1.01
C GLU A 185 -23.79 -10.59 0.99
N ILE A 186 -22.75 -10.02 1.61
CA ILE A 186 -22.49 -8.57 1.60
C ILE A 186 -22.30 -8.04 0.17
N SER A 187 -21.67 -8.83 -0.69
CA SER A 187 -21.50 -8.47 -2.12
C SER A 187 -22.77 -8.69 -2.95
N GLY A 188 -23.84 -9.20 -2.37
CA GLY A 188 -25.06 -9.57 -3.09
C GLY A 188 -24.92 -10.87 -3.89
N GLY A 189 -24.02 -11.76 -3.50
CA GLY A 189 -23.80 -13.07 -4.10
C GLY A 189 -22.93 -13.09 -5.36
N THR A 190 -22.41 -11.95 -5.80
CA THR A 190 -21.63 -11.84 -7.04
C THR A 190 -20.11 -11.83 -6.84
N GLY A 191 -19.65 -11.84 -5.58
CA GLY A 191 -18.24 -11.68 -5.24
C GLY A 191 -17.73 -10.24 -5.35
N TYR A 192 -16.42 -10.09 -5.34
CA TYR A 192 -15.73 -8.81 -5.38
C TYR A 192 -14.91 -8.69 -6.67
N ASP A 193 -14.79 -7.48 -7.16
CA ASP A 193 -13.96 -7.18 -8.35
C ASP A 193 -12.47 -7.08 -7.96
N GLU A 194 -12.18 -6.69 -6.72
CA GLU A 194 -10.81 -6.64 -6.14
C GLU A 194 -10.81 -7.21 -4.74
N VAL A 195 -9.81 -8.06 -4.47
CA VAL A 195 -9.52 -8.57 -3.13
C VAL A 195 -8.05 -8.31 -2.80
N ILE A 196 -7.81 -7.54 -1.75
CA ILE A 196 -6.46 -7.25 -1.24
C ILE A 196 -6.29 -7.92 0.11
N VAL A 197 -5.25 -8.74 0.23
CA VAL A 197 -4.92 -9.48 1.46
C VAL A 197 -3.75 -8.81 2.16
N MET A 198 -3.94 -8.42 3.44
CA MET A 198 -2.93 -7.68 4.23
C MET A 198 -2.24 -8.55 5.29
N ALA A 199 -2.48 -9.87 5.30
CA ALA A 199 -1.83 -10.80 6.22
C ALA A 199 -1.22 -11.98 5.46
N PRO A 200 0.00 -12.43 5.81
CA PRO A 200 0.64 -13.58 5.20
C PRO A 200 0.12 -14.90 5.81
N VAL A 201 -1.20 -15.08 5.77
CA VAL A 201 -1.89 -16.25 6.37
C VAL A 201 -2.60 -16.99 5.26
N PRO A 202 -2.24 -18.27 4.97
CA PRO A 202 -2.84 -19.05 3.88
C PRO A 202 -4.36 -19.05 3.89
N ALA A 203 -4.99 -19.26 5.03
CA ALA A 203 -6.46 -19.29 5.15
C ALA A 203 -7.12 -17.94 4.75
N VAL A 204 -6.44 -16.81 4.93
CA VAL A 204 -6.97 -15.50 4.49
C VAL A 204 -6.79 -15.32 2.98
N VAL A 205 -5.73 -15.91 2.39
CA VAL A 205 -5.53 -15.94 0.94
C VAL A 205 -6.59 -16.82 0.27
N GLU A 206 -6.83 -18.02 0.80
CA GLU A 206 -7.91 -18.94 0.36
C GLU A 206 -9.27 -18.24 0.45
N GLN A 207 -9.55 -17.57 1.58
CA GLN A 207 -10.78 -16.77 1.73
C GLN A 207 -10.87 -15.68 0.63
N GLY A 208 -9.75 -15.07 0.27
CA GLY A 208 -9.70 -14.05 -0.78
C GLY A 208 -10.06 -14.63 -2.16
N ASP A 209 -9.54 -15.80 -2.47
CA ASP A 209 -9.83 -16.52 -3.73
C ASP A 209 -11.31 -16.94 -3.81
N ASP A 210 -11.84 -17.41 -2.69
CA ASP A 210 -13.25 -17.86 -2.61
C ASP A 210 -14.27 -16.73 -2.81
N ILE A 211 -13.93 -15.48 -2.54
CA ILE A 211 -14.88 -14.35 -2.64
C ILE A 211 -14.67 -13.48 -3.90
N LEU A 212 -13.61 -13.73 -4.67
CA LEU A 212 -13.27 -13.00 -5.90
C LEU A 212 -14.28 -13.26 -7.03
#